data_41652604a7ba69bc75ab7949c0867c91
#
_entry.id   41652604a7ba69bc75ab7949c0867c91
#
_cell.length_a   1.000
_cell.length_b   1.000
_cell.length_c   1.000
_cell.angle_alpha   90.00
_cell.angle_beta   90.00
_cell.angle_gamma   90.00
#
_symmetry.space_group_name_H-M   'P 1'
#
loop_
_entity.id
_entity.type
_entity.pdbx_description
1 polymer ?
#
loop_
_entity_poly.entity_id
_entity_poly.type
_entity_poly.pdbx_seq_one_letter_code
_entity_poly.pdbx_strand_id
1 'polypeptide(L)'
;MAERNRQRTPQPRAVQTRAVILRAAAEVFDEFGFSGASISKIMKRAGVTQGGMYFHFGSKEELAYSVMVSQGEGLDFPKGEDGLQRLIDITLYLAVELRRNPLLRAGVRLAVEQGEFGLRDDVAYQAWVLEFRQQLRFARARGELLPGLDDEDFAWVLVSSFTGAQLFSQVSSERRDLPQRVVSLWRYLLPAVAVPEIRDSLRFDLPEWGAGPEGEVEGEDESGAGSASASVAEEVRVGE
;
A
#
# COMPACT_ATOMS: atom_id res chain seq x y z
N MET A 1 12.71 -50.39 -0.67
CA MET A 1 12.11 -49.69 0.48
C MET A 1 11.97 -48.23 0.12
N ALA A 2 10.75 -47.78 -0.22
CA ALA A 2 10.47 -46.39 -0.60
C ALA A 2 9.88 -45.72 0.63
N GLU A 3 10.65 -44.83 1.26
CA GLU A 3 10.15 -43.95 2.32
C GLU A 3 9.19 -42.92 1.72
N ARG A 4 7.91 -43.05 2.03
CA ARG A 4 6.88 -42.09 1.73
C ARG A 4 7.09 -40.86 2.62
N ASN A 5 7.68 -39.80 2.07
CA ASN A 5 7.67 -38.46 2.64
C ASN A 5 6.22 -37.98 2.70
N ARG A 6 5.53 -38.23 3.81
CA ARG A 6 4.20 -37.66 4.08
C ARG A 6 4.40 -36.21 4.42
N GLN A 7 4.19 -35.33 3.46
CA GLN A 7 3.94 -33.91 3.73
C GLN A 7 2.79 -33.81 4.73
N ARG A 8 3.12 -33.54 6.00
CA ARG A 8 2.11 -33.28 7.05
C ARG A 8 1.41 -31.98 6.72
N THR A 9 0.17 -32.06 6.30
CA THR A 9 -0.72 -30.88 6.21
C THR A 9 -0.71 -30.15 7.57
N PRO A 10 -0.42 -28.83 7.62
CA PRO A 10 -0.41 -28.10 8.87
C PRO A 10 -1.74 -28.26 9.61
N GLN A 11 -1.69 -28.51 10.91
CA GLN A 11 -2.91 -28.61 11.69
C GLN A 11 -3.66 -27.28 11.67
N PRO A 12 -5.00 -27.25 11.53
CA PRO A 12 -5.81 -26.01 11.43
C PRO A 12 -5.48 -24.99 12.53
N ARG A 13 -5.22 -25.47 13.75
CA ARG A 13 -4.81 -24.63 14.89
C ARG A 13 -3.47 -23.93 14.67
N ALA A 14 -2.50 -24.60 14.04
CA ALA A 14 -1.19 -23.99 13.77
C ALA A 14 -1.30 -22.88 12.70
N VAL A 15 -2.11 -23.09 11.65
CA VAL A 15 -2.39 -22.07 10.63
C VAL A 15 -3.05 -20.83 11.26
N GLN A 16 -4.04 -21.04 12.12
CA GLN A 16 -4.73 -19.96 12.81
C GLN A 16 -3.79 -19.19 13.75
N THR A 17 -2.94 -19.88 14.52
CA THR A 17 -1.96 -19.21 15.39
C THR A 17 -0.97 -18.39 14.59
N ARG A 18 -0.47 -18.92 13.45
CA ARG A 18 0.42 -18.17 12.56
C ARG A 18 -0.22 -16.88 12.03
N ALA A 19 -1.48 -16.94 11.62
CA ALA A 19 -2.23 -15.77 11.16
C ALA A 19 -2.44 -14.73 12.27
N VAL A 20 -2.72 -15.16 13.51
CA VAL A 20 -2.83 -14.26 14.67
C VAL A 20 -1.51 -13.55 14.94
N ILE A 21 -0.38 -14.27 14.91
CA ILE A 21 0.95 -13.68 15.11
C ILE A 21 1.25 -12.67 13.99
N LEU A 22 0.99 -13.02 12.73
CA LEU A 22 1.25 -12.16 11.58
C LEU A 22 0.45 -10.84 11.67
N ARG A 23 -0.83 -10.92 12.04
CA ARG A 23 -1.67 -9.73 12.24
C ARG A 23 -1.14 -8.84 13.37
N ALA A 24 -0.83 -9.43 14.52
CA ALA A 24 -0.26 -8.69 15.66
C ALA A 24 1.09 -8.05 15.31
N ALA A 25 1.91 -8.73 14.52
CA ALA A 25 3.17 -8.19 14.01
C ALA A 25 2.94 -7.01 13.08
N ALA A 26 1.98 -7.12 12.14
CA ALA A 26 1.62 -6.01 11.26
C ALA A 26 1.20 -4.76 12.05
N GLU A 27 0.36 -4.91 13.08
CA GLU A 27 -0.04 -3.79 13.93
C GLU A 27 1.15 -3.15 14.67
N VAL A 28 2.09 -3.97 15.18
CA VAL A 28 3.27 -3.47 15.89
C VAL A 28 4.26 -2.81 14.92
N PHE A 29 4.47 -3.37 13.73
CA PHE A 29 5.33 -2.74 12.72
C PHE A 29 4.72 -1.47 12.13
N ASP A 30 3.40 -1.42 11.95
CA ASP A 30 2.69 -0.22 11.51
C ASP A 30 2.88 0.94 12.52
N GLU A 31 2.75 0.63 13.82
CA GLU A 31 2.87 1.62 14.89
C GLU A 31 4.32 2.08 15.13
N PHE A 32 5.27 1.14 15.23
CA PHE A 32 6.63 1.41 15.71
C PHE A 32 7.73 1.32 14.63
N GLY A 33 7.42 0.88 13.41
CA GLY A 33 8.41 0.53 12.40
C GLY A 33 9.23 -0.71 12.75
N PHE A 34 10.17 -1.08 11.88
CA PHE A 34 11.02 -2.23 12.17
C PHE A 34 11.86 -2.01 13.42
N SER A 35 12.63 -0.92 13.50
CA SER A 35 13.57 -0.69 14.61
C SER A 35 12.87 -0.53 15.97
N GLY A 36 11.69 0.11 16.04
CA GLY A 36 10.92 0.30 17.28
C GLY A 36 10.09 -0.91 17.72
N ALA A 37 9.90 -1.89 16.84
CA ALA A 37 9.20 -3.13 17.15
C ALA A 37 10.07 -4.12 17.92
N SER A 38 9.44 -4.95 18.78
CA SER A 38 10.11 -6.05 19.48
C SER A 38 9.23 -7.31 19.50
N ILE A 39 9.87 -8.47 19.53
CA ILE A 39 9.19 -9.77 19.66
C ILE A 39 8.29 -9.79 20.91
N SER A 40 8.71 -9.17 22.03
CA SER A 40 7.92 -9.08 23.24
C SER A 40 6.63 -8.28 23.05
N LYS A 41 6.67 -7.14 22.33
CA LYS A 41 5.46 -6.36 21.98
C LYS A 41 4.51 -7.19 21.12
N ILE A 42 5.05 -7.91 20.14
CA ILE A 42 4.26 -8.74 19.23
C ILE A 42 3.60 -9.90 19.97
N MET A 43 4.38 -10.64 20.80
CA MET A 43 3.83 -11.73 21.63
C MET A 43 2.71 -11.25 22.55
N LYS A 44 2.90 -10.10 23.20
CA LYS A 44 1.87 -9.49 24.05
C LYS A 44 0.60 -9.17 23.26
N ARG A 45 0.75 -8.61 22.07
CA ARG A 45 -0.38 -8.26 21.18
C ARG A 45 -1.10 -9.51 20.65
N ALA A 46 -0.34 -10.55 20.28
CA ALA A 46 -0.86 -11.80 19.76
C ALA A 46 -1.46 -12.74 20.85
N GLY A 47 -1.16 -12.50 22.12
CA GLY A 47 -1.57 -13.40 23.21
C GLY A 47 -0.89 -14.78 23.14
N VAL A 48 0.35 -14.86 22.63
CA VAL A 48 1.10 -16.12 22.46
C VAL A 48 2.30 -16.17 23.39
N THR A 49 2.70 -17.41 23.75
CA THR A 49 3.94 -17.67 24.50
C THR A 49 5.16 -17.54 23.61
N GLN A 50 6.35 -17.40 24.20
CA GLN A 50 7.62 -17.38 23.50
C GLN A 50 7.84 -18.65 22.64
N GLY A 51 7.53 -19.83 23.19
CA GLY A 51 7.61 -21.07 22.44
C GLY A 51 6.67 -21.12 21.25
N GLY A 52 5.44 -20.59 21.40
CA GLY A 52 4.47 -20.46 20.30
C GLY A 52 4.93 -19.51 19.21
N MET A 53 5.56 -18.38 19.60
CA MET A 53 6.14 -17.44 18.63
C MET A 53 7.26 -18.10 17.81
N TYR A 54 8.28 -18.63 18.49
CA TYR A 54 9.45 -19.21 17.79
C TYR A 54 9.16 -20.53 17.07
N PHE A 55 8.04 -21.17 17.35
CA PHE A 55 7.57 -22.31 16.54
C PHE A 55 7.14 -21.87 15.13
N HIS A 56 6.62 -20.65 14.98
CA HIS A 56 6.10 -20.14 13.71
C HIS A 56 7.06 -19.21 12.98
N PHE A 57 7.88 -18.45 13.70
CA PHE A 57 8.80 -17.44 13.15
C PHE A 57 10.11 -17.46 13.93
N GLY A 58 11.22 -17.71 13.24
CA GLY A 58 12.53 -17.86 13.87
C GLY A 58 13.15 -16.55 14.35
N SER A 59 12.77 -15.41 13.74
CA SER A 59 13.33 -14.10 14.07
C SER A 59 12.33 -12.95 13.80
N LYS A 60 12.69 -11.73 14.25
CA LYS A 60 11.95 -10.51 13.93
C LYS A 60 12.04 -10.16 12.44
N GLU A 61 13.18 -10.42 11.84
CA GLU A 61 13.46 -10.21 10.41
C GLU A 61 12.60 -11.12 9.54
N GLU A 62 12.50 -12.42 9.88
CA GLU A 62 11.63 -13.37 9.19
C GLU A 62 10.15 -12.94 9.31
N LEU A 63 9.76 -12.48 10.48
CA LEU A 63 8.40 -12.00 10.69
C LEU A 63 8.11 -10.72 9.92
N ALA A 64 9.07 -9.77 9.87
CA ALA A 64 8.95 -8.55 9.06
C ALA A 64 8.86 -8.87 7.56
N TYR A 65 9.69 -9.78 7.07
CA TYR A 65 9.61 -10.27 5.70
C TYR A 65 8.25 -10.90 5.41
N SER A 66 7.74 -11.74 6.31
CA SER A 66 6.43 -12.37 6.15
C SER A 66 5.30 -11.33 6.10
N VAL A 67 5.33 -10.28 6.93
CA VAL A 67 4.36 -9.16 6.88
C VAL A 67 4.48 -8.40 5.56
N MET A 68 5.71 -8.11 5.12
CA MET A 68 5.98 -7.37 3.89
C MET A 68 5.42 -8.08 2.65
N VAL A 69 5.63 -9.40 2.52
CA VAL A 69 5.14 -10.15 1.35
C VAL A 69 3.65 -10.48 1.42
N SER A 70 3.06 -10.48 2.62
CA SER A 70 1.62 -10.71 2.83
C SER A 70 0.77 -9.44 2.75
N GLN A 71 1.33 -8.29 2.40
CA GLN A 71 0.61 -7.00 2.42
C GLN A 71 -0.66 -6.96 1.56
N GLY A 72 -0.73 -7.77 0.50
CA GLY A 72 -1.89 -7.91 -0.37
C GLY A 72 -2.90 -8.97 0.07
N GLU A 73 -2.60 -9.75 1.11
CA GLU A 73 -3.50 -10.81 1.56
C GLU A 73 -4.78 -10.25 2.17
N GLY A 74 -5.92 -10.83 1.78
CA GLY A 74 -7.23 -10.44 2.30
C GLY A 74 -7.77 -9.11 1.76
N LEU A 75 -7.14 -8.53 0.74
CA LEU A 75 -7.71 -7.40 0.01
C LEU A 75 -8.87 -7.92 -0.87
N ASP A 76 -10.03 -7.27 -0.74
CA ASP A 76 -11.22 -7.55 -1.55
C ASP A 76 -11.39 -6.43 -2.57
N PHE A 77 -10.71 -6.58 -3.70
CA PHE A 77 -10.72 -5.57 -4.75
C PHE A 77 -12.14 -5.36 -5.33
N PRO A 78 -12.50 -4.13 -5.69
CA PRO A 78 -13.78 -3.82 -6.32
C PRO A 78 -14.04 -4.76 -7.50
N LYS A 79 -15.26 -5.22 -7.66
CA LYS A 79 -15.65 -6.04 -8.82
C LYS A 79 -15.77 -5.17 -10.05
N GLY A 80 -15.38 -5.69 -11.20
CA GLY A 80 -15.44 -4.97 -12.48
C GLY A 80 -14.82 -5.79 -13.59
N GLU A 81 -15.01 -5.35 -14.82
CA GLU A 81 -14.33 -5.95 -15.98
C GLU A 81 -12.83 -5.60 -15.93
N ASP A 82 -12.00 -6.59 -16.24
CA ASP A 82 -10.54 -6.39 -16.33
C ASP A 82 -10.20 -5.38 -17.43
N GLY A 83 -9.17 -4.58 -17.19
CA GLY A 83 -8.72 -3.52 -18.09
C GLY A 83 -8.33 -2.25 -17.38
N LEU A 84 -8.35 -1.12 -18.08
CA LEU A 84 -7.82 0.15 -17.57
C LEU A 84 -8.68 0.72 -16.44
N GLN A 85 -10.04 0.63 -16.55
CA GLN A 85 -10.93 1.04 -15.45
C GLN A 85 -10.65 0.24 -14.17
N ARG A 86 -10.48 -1.08 -14.31
CA ARG A 86 -10.16 -1.96 -13.18
C ARG A 86 -8.85 -1.57 -12.49
N LEU A 87 -7.82 -1.21 -13.28
CA LEU A 87 -6.54 -0.78 -12.75
C LEU A 87 -6.67 0.54 -11.97
N ILE A 88 -7.47 1.48 -12.46
CA ILE A 88 -7.81 2.72 -11.73
C ILE A 88 -8.51 2.36 -10.41
N ASP A 89 -9.54 1.52 -10.45
CA ASP A 89 -10.31 1.13 -9.28
C ASP A 89 -9.45 0.43 -8.22
N ILE A 90 -8.53 -0.45 -8.63
CA ILE A 90 -7.56 -1.11 -7.73
C ILE A 90 -6.67 -0.07 -7.04
N THR A 91 -6.13 0.91 -7.77
CA THR A 91 -5.25 1.92 -7.17
C THR A 91 -6.00 2.85 -6.23
N LEU A 92 -7.24 3.22 -6.54
CA LEU A 92 -8.10 4.00 -5.65
C LEU A 92 -8.49 3.20 -4.40
N TYR A 93 -8.79 1.91 -4.57
CA TYR A 93 -9.02 0.99 -3.46
C TYR A 93 -7.82 0.93 -2.51
N LEU A 94 -6.62 0.71 -3.05
CA LEU A 94 -5.39 0.68 -2.26
C LEU A 94 -5.14 2.00 -1.53
N ALA A 95 -5.45 3.13 -2.15
CA ALA A 95 -5.31 4.44 -1.51
C ALA A 95 -6.22 4.60 -0.28
N VAL A 96 -7.41 4.02 -0.31
CA VAL A 96 -8.35 4.01 0.83
C VAL A 96 -7.93 2.95 1.85
N GLU A 97 -7.57 1.73 1.42
CA GLU A 97 -7.12 0.66 2.32
C GLU A 97 -5.89 1.03 3.14
N LEU A 98 -4.95 1.79 2.57
CA LEU A 98 -3.78 2.31 3.30
C LEU A 98 -4.15 3.22 4.49
N ARG A 99 -5.40 3.68 4.63
CA ARG A 99 -5.86 4.44 5.79
C ARG A 99 -6.34 3.55 6.94
N ARG A 100 -6.83 2.33 6.66
CA ARG A 100 -7.54 1.49 7.62
C ARG A 100 -6.97 0.08 7.79
N ASN A 101 -6.19 -0.43 6.84
CA ASN A 101 -5.65 -1.79 6.88
C ASN A 101 -4.23 -1.81 7.44
N PRO A 102 -4.01 -2.26 8.69
CA PRO A 102 -2.67 -2.29 9.30
C PRO A 102 -1.69 -3.22 8.57
N LEU A 103 -2.17 -4.34 7.98
CA LEU A 103 -1.31 -5.27 7.26
C LEU A 103 -0.73 -4.62 6.00
N LEU A 104 -1.58 -3.93 5.22
CA LEU A 104 -1.13 -3.20 4.04
C LEU A 104 -0.17 -2.06 4.42
N ARG A 105 -0.52 -1.26 5.46
CA ARG A 105 0.37 -0.17 5.94
C ARG A 105 1.72 -0.68 6.41
N ALA A 106 1.73 -1.72 7.24
CA ALA A 106 2.97 -2.33 7.73
C ALA A 106 3.80 -2.89 6.58
N GLY A 107 3.17 -3.58 5.63
CA GLY A 107 3.85 -4.16 4.47
C GLY A 107 4.55 -3.11 3.61
N VAL A 108 3.85 -2.02 3.23
CA VAL A 108 4.46 -0.94 2.44
C VAL A 108 5.54 -0.17 3.23
N ARG A 109 5.37 -0.01 4.54
CA ARG A 109 6.38 0.59 5.42
C ARG A 109 7.64 -0.27 5.48
N LEU A 110 7.50 -1.56 5.74
CA LEU A 110 8.62 -2.50 5.81
C LEU A 110 9.34 -2.64 4.47
N ALA A 111 8.64 -2.55 3.33
CA ALA A 111 9.28 -2.54 2.01
C ALA A 111 10.23 -1.34 1.82
N VAL A 112 9.95 -0.20 2.45
CA VAL A 112 10.85 0.96 2.47
C VAL A 112 11.98 0.79 3.51
N GLU A 113 11.65 0.26 4.70
CA GLU A 113 12.58 0.09 5.82
C GLU A 113 13.43 -1.20 5.72
N GLN A 114 13.34 -1.99 4.65
CA GLN A 114 13.98 -3.31 4.56
C GLN A 114 15.51 -3.31 4.77
N GLY A 115 16.17 -2.20 4.49
CA GLY A 115 17.58 -2.03 4.81
C GLY A 115 17.91 -2.14 6.30
N GLU A 116 16.97 -1.83 7.19
CA GLU A 116 17.13 -1.93 8.65
C GLU A 116 17.18 -3.37 9.16
N PHE A 117 16.62 -4.33 8.40
CA PHE A 117 16.69 -5.77 8.71
C PHE A 117 17.53 -6.56 7.71
N GLY A 118 18.47 -5.87 7.04
CA GLY A 118 19.48 -6.51 6.20
C GLY A 118 18.96 -7.06 4.88
N LEU A 119 17.74 -6.70 4.48
CA LEU A 119 17.14 -7.13 3.22
C LEU A 119 17.32 -6.05 2.14
N ARG A 120 17.52 -6.49 0.90
CA ARG A 120 17.48 -5.68 -0.31
C ARG A 120 16.81 -6.50 -1.40
N ASP A 121 15.49 -6.51 -1.38
CA ASP A 121 14.67 -7.35 -2.24
C ASP A 121 13.49 -6.51 -2.75
N ASP A 122 13.18 -6.61 -4.01
CA ASP A 122 12.08 -5.90 -4.65
C ASP A 122 10.79 -6.74 -4.75
N VAL A 123 10.77 -7.95 -4.16
CA VAL A 123 9.67 -8.91 -4.27
C VAL A 123 8.30 -8.32 -3.95
N ALA A 124 8.21 -7.44 -2.94
CA ALA A 124 6.97 -6.78 -2.55
C ALA A 124 6.47 -5.81 -3.62
N TYR A 125 7.38 -5.12 -4.30
CA TYR A 125 7.05 -4.23 -5.43
C TYR A 125 6.75 -5.02 -6.70
N GLN A 126 7.50 -6.07 -6.98
CA GLN A 126 7.29 -6.95 -8.12
C GLN A 126 5.91 -7.62 -8.10
N ALA A 127 5.41 -7.96 -6.93
CA ALA A 127 4.05 -8.49 -6.79
C ALA A 127 3.00 -7.49 -7.33
N TRP A 128 3.12 -6.20 -7.01
CA TRP A 128 2.25 -5.15 -7.53
C TRP A 128 2.45 -4.88 -9.02
N VAL A 129 3.71 -4.90 -9.49
CA VAL A 129 4.01 -4.76 -10.92
C VAL A 129 3.34 -5.86 -11.73
N LEU A 130 3.38 -7.11 -11.26
CA LEU A 130 2.72 -8.25 -11.92
C LEU A 130 1.21 -8.09 -11.96
N GLU A 131 0.59 -7.67 -10.86
CA GLU A 131 -0.87 -7.44 -10.77
C GLU A 131 -1.30 -6.32 -11.73
N PHE A 132 -0.61 -5.18 -11.73
CA PHE A 132 -0.94 -4.05 -12.60
C PHE A 132 -0.70 -4.37 -14.07
N ARG A 133 0.39 -5.06 -14.39
CA ARG A 133 0.68 -5.54 -15.74
C ARG A 133 -0.39 -6.49 -16.26
N GLN A 134 -0.99 -7.32 -15.40
CA GLN A 134 -2.09 -8.18 -15.80
C GLN A 134 -3.29 -7.35 -16.29
N GLN A 135 -3.66 -6.29 -15.57
CA GLN A 135 -4.74 -5.39 -16.00
C GLN A 135 -4.41 -4.65 -17.29
N LEU A 136 -3.15 -4.23 -17.47
CA LEU A 136 -2.69 -3.61 -18.73
C LEU A 136 -2.77 -4.56 -19.92
N ARG A 137 -2.47 -5.85 -19.73
CA ARG A 137 -2.66 -6.86 -20.78
C ARG A 137 -4.11 -7.01 -21.21
N PHE A 138 -5.05 -7.00 -20.25
CA PHE A 138 -6.48 -7.01 -20.57
C PHE A 138 -6.88 -5.72 -21.30
N ALA A 139 -6.43 -4.56 -20.84
CA ALA A 139 -6.66 -3.28 -21.49
C ALA A 139 -6.13 -3.27 -22.92
N ARG A 140 -4.95 -3.83 -23.17
CA ARG A 140 -4.36 -3.96 -24.50
C ARG A 140 -5.21 -4.86 -25.41
N ALA A 141 -5.63 -6.02 -24.90
CA ALA A 141 -6.47 -6.94 -25.67
C ALA A 141 -7.82 -6.32 -26.06
N ARG A 142 -8.30 -5.34 -25.32
CA ARG A 142 -9.53 -4.57 -25.58
C ARG A 142 -9.31 -3.32 -26.42
N GLY A 143 -8.06 -3.02 -26.81
CA GLY A 143 -7.72 -1.83 -27.59
C GLY A 143 -7.82 -0.51 -26.80
N GLU A 144 -7.70 -0.56 -25.48
CA GLU A 144 -7.82 0.60 -24.57
C GLU A 144 -6.54 1.44 -24.51
N LEU A 145 -5.37 0.82 -24.85
CA LEU A 145 -4.04 1.43 -24.71
C LEU A 145 -3.52 2.00 -26.03
N LEU A 146 -2.79 3.10 -25.92
CA LEU A 146 -2.08 3.69 -27.04
C LEU A 146 -1.09 2.69 -27.65
N PRO A 147 -0.89 2.71 -29.00
CA PRO A 147 0.15 1.93 -29.66
C PRO A 147 1.54 2.25 -29.10
N GLY A 148 2.36 1.22 -28.89
CA GLY A 148 3.74 1.39 -28.46
C GLY A 148 3.95 1.54 -26.95
N LEU A 149 2.90 1.57 -26.13
CA LEU A 149 3.06 1.51 -24.69
C LEU A 149 3.67 0.15 -24.29
N ASP A 150 4.71 0.16 -23.47
CA ASP A 150 5.26 -1.03 -22.82
C ASP A 150 4.51 -1.30 -21.53
N ASP A 151 3.84 -2.46 -21.42
CA ASP A 151 2.99 -2.81 -20.28
C ASP A 151 3.80 -3.05 -19.00
N GLU A 152 5.03 -3.55 -19.12
CA GLU A 152 5.89 -3.84 -17.97
C GLU A 152 6.51 -2.57 -17.43
N ASP A 153 7.06 -1.74 -18.32
CA ASP A 153 7.65 -0.45 -17.95
C ASP A 153 6.58 0.47 -17.34
N PHE A 154 5.39 0.56 -17.95
CA PHE A 154 4.32 1.38 -17.39
C PHE A 154 3.81 0.84 -16.05
N ALA A 155 3.70 -0.47 -15.86
CA ALA A 155 3.33 -1.05 -14.56
C ALA A 155 4.36 -0.67 -13.49
N TRP A 156 5.66 -0.71 -13.82
CA TRP A 156 6.74 -0.28 -12.94
C TRP A 156 6.63 1.21 -12.60
N VAL A 157 6.42 2.07 -13.60
CA VAL A 157 6.19 3.52 -13.41
C VAL A 157 5.00 3.77 -12.49
N LEU A 158 3.90 3.06 -12.69
CA LEU A 158 2.69 3.23 -11.87
C LEU A 158 2.92 2.82 -10.41
N VAL A 159 3.57 1.67 -10.16
CA VAL A 159 3.92 1.23 -8.79
C VAL A 159 4.85 2.24 -8.12
N SER A 160 5.87 2.71 -8.83
CA SER A 160 6.82 3.70 -8.30
C SER A 160 6.15 5.03 -7.98
N SER A 161 5.28 5.51 -8.87
CA SER A 161 4.52 6.76 -8.70
C SER A 161 3.54 6.66 -7.53
N PHE A 162 2.81 5.54 -7.42
CA PHE A 162 1.90 5.28 -6.29
C PHE A 162 2.68 5.21 -4.97
N THR A 163 3.83 4.53 -4.95
CA THR A 163 4.70 4.44 -3.77
C THR A 163 5.17 5.82 -3.33
N GLY A 164 5.62 6.66 -4.27
CA GLY A 164 6.00 8.04 -3.97
C GLY A 164 4.83 8.87 -3.44
N ALA A 165 3.67 8.78 -4.09
CA ALA A 165 2.46 9.50 -3.68
C ALA A 165 2.01 9.12 -2.26
N GLN A 166 1.99 7.81 -1.91
CA GLN A 166 1.56 7.35 -0.60
C GLN A 166 2.56 7.75 0.52
N LEU A 167 3.87 7.74 0.23
CA LEU A 167 4.89 8.19 1.19
C LEU A 167 4.76 9.68 1.47
N PHE A 168 4.62 10.48 0.41
CA PHE A 168 4.45 11.92 0.55
C PHE A 168 3.15 12.27 1.30
N SER A 169 2.05 11.63 0.93
CA SER A 169 0.74 11.82 1.57
C SER A 169 0.75 11.34 3.05
N GLN A 170 1.52 10.30 3.39
CA GLN A 170 1.71 9.88 4.78
C GLN A 170 2.28 11.01 5.64
N VAL A 171 3.30 11.71 5.13
CA VAL A 171 3.98 12.79 5.86
C VAL A 171 3.12 14.05 5.93
N SER A 172 2.43 14.41 4.83
CA SER A 172 1.71 15.67 4.72
C SER A 172 0.30 15.64 5.34
N SER A 173 -0.38 14.50 5.32
CA SER A 173 -1.80 14.42 5.69
C SER A 173 -2.22 13.11 6.36
N GLU A 174 -1.28 12.25 6.77
CA GLU A 174 -1.59 10.91 7.28
C GLU A 174 -2.44 10.09 6.27
N ARG A 175 -2.16 10.26 4.98
CA ARG A 175 -2.87 9.65 3.83
C ARG A 175 -4.34 10.08 3.66
N ARG A 176 -4.78 11.17 4.30
CA ARG A 176 -6.15 11.68 4.11
C ARG A 176 -6.41 12.14 2.68
N ASP A 177 -5.43 12.75 2.03
CA ASP A 177 -5.51 13.23 0.65
C ASP A 177 -5.06 12.20 -0.40
N LEU A 178 -4.61 11.01 0.01
CA LEU A 178 -4.06 10.02 -0.92
C LEU A 178 -5.01 9.62 -2.06
N PRO A 179 -6.32 9.37 -1.81
CA PRO A 179 -7.24 9.06 -2.91
C PRO A 179 -7.29 10.17 -3.97
N GLN A 180 -7.33 11.44 -3.56
CA GLN A 180 -7.32 12.58 -4.47
C GLN A 180 -5.99 12.71 -5.22
N ARG A 181 -4.86 12.35 -4.58
CA ARG A 181 -3.53 12.31 -5.23
C ARG A 181 -3.48 11.23 -6.30
N VAL A 182 -4.07 10.06 -6.04
CA VAL A 182 -4.17 8.98 -7.03
C VAL A 182 -5.05 9.39 -8.21
N VAL A 183 -6.17 10.07 -7.98
CA VAL A 183 -6.98 10.66 -9.08
C VAL A 183 -6.13 11.62 -9.91
N SER A 184 -5.38 12.52 -9.25
CA SER A 184 -4.50 13.47 -9.95
C SER A 184 -3.43 12.74 -10.76
N LEU A 185 -2.80 11.71 -10.17
CA LEU A 185 -1.81 10.89 -10.86
C LEU A 185 -2.38 10.31 -12.16
N TRP A 186 -3.55 9.69 -12.11
CA TRP A 186 -4.21 9.14 -13.29
C TRP A 186 -4.54 10.21 -14.33
N ARG A 187 -5.02 11.37 -13.92
CA ARG A 187 -5.31 12.48 -14.87
C ARG A 187 -4.07 12.90 -15.66
N TYR A 188 -2.88 12.83 -15.07
CA TYR A 188 -1.64 13.15 -15.76
C TYR A 188 -1.09 11.97 -16.58
N LEU A 189 -1.31 10.71 -16.17
CA LEU A 189 -0.81 9.53 -16.88
C LEU A 189 -1.69 9.14 -18.07
N LEU A 190 -3.01 9.22 -17.96
CA LEU A 190 -3.95 8.73 -18.98
C LEU A 190 -3.74 9.29 -20.38
N PRO A 191 -3.38 10.58 -20.59
CA PRO A 191 -3.11 11.10 -21.92
C PRO A 191 -1.96 10.38 -22.65
N ALA A 192 -1.02 9.79 -21.91
CA ALA A 192 0.11 9.02 -22.46
C ALA A 192 -0.16 7.50 -22.52
N VAL A 193 -1.30 7.03 -22.00
CA VAL A 193 -1.58 5.60 -21.82
C VAL A 193 -2.81 5.15 -22.60
N ALA A 194 -3.92 5.87 -22.50
CA ALA A 194 -5.23 5.48 -23.01
C ALA A 194 -5.54 6.13 -24.35
N VAL A 195 -6.20 5.37 -25.23
CA VAL A 195 -6.77 5.96 -26.44
C VAL A 195 -7.85 7.00 -26.08
N PRO A 196 -8.03 8.08 -26.87
CA PRO A 196 -8.93 9.19 -26.51
C PRO A 196 -10.36 8.75 -26.17
N GLU A 197 -10.92 7.83 -26.95
CA GLU A 197 -12.29 7.33 -26.84
C GLU A 197 -12.54 6.64 -25.48
N ILE A 198 -11.54 5.89 -25.00
CA ILE A 198 -11.60 5.19 -23.72
C ILE A 198 -11.35 6.15 -22.57
N ARG A 199 -10.35 7.04 -22.71
CA ARG A 199 -9.99 8.01 -21.66
C ARG A 199 -11.18 8.82 -21.19
N ASP A 200 -12.02 9.26 -22.12
CA ASP A 200 -13.18 10.11 -21.81
C ASP A 200 -14.33 9.33 -21.13
N SER A 201 -14.30 8.00 -21.16
CA SER A 201 -15.27 7.12 -20.49
C SER A 201 -14.83 6.65 -19.11
N LEU A 202 -13.54 6.83 -18.74
CA LEU A 202 -13.00 6.38 -17.46
C LEU A 202 -13.49 7.24 -16.31
N ARG A 203 -13.77 6.57 -15.18
CA ARG A 203 -14.30 7.18 -13.96
C ARG A 203 -13.30 7.09 -12.82
N PHE A 204 -13.41 8.02 -11.90
CA PHE A 204 -12.56 8.13 -10.70
C PHE A 204 -13.42 8.19 -9.44
N ASP A 205 -14.47 7.36 -9.42
CA ASP A 205 -15.38 7.33 -8.30
C ASP A 205 -14.67 6.73 -7.09
N LEU A 206 -14.62 7.49 -6.01
CA LEU A 206 -14.16 6.94 -4.74
C LEU A 206 -15.26 5.99 -4.24
N PRO A 207 -14.89 4.75 -3.87
CA PRO A 207 -15.86 3.82 -3.34
C PRO A 207 -16.57 4.41 -2.10
N GLU A 208 -17.89 4.26 -2.02
CA GLU A 208 -18.70 4.77 -0.89
C GLU A 208 -18.20 4.24 0.48
N TRP A 209 -17.61 3.04 0.50
CA TRP A 209 -16.99 2.47 1.70
C TRP A 209 -15.70 3.21 2.12
N GLY A 210 -15.18 4.13 1.32
CA GLY A 210 -14.06 5.02 1.64
C GLY A 210 -14.46 6.30 2.36
N ALA A 211 -15.71 6.67 2.36
CA ALA A 211 -16.27 7.71 3.21
C ALA A 211 -16.36 7.16 4.64
N GLY A 212 -15.28 7.29 5.43
CA GLY A 212 -15.39 7.18 6.89
C GLY A 212 -16.40 8.21 7.40
N PRO A 213 -16.93 8.10 8.62
CA PRO A 213 -17.75 9.15 9.19
C PRO A 213 -16.97 10.45 9.04
N GLU A 214 -17.45 11.33 8.18
CA GLU A 214 -16.97 12.69 8.09
C GLU A 214 -17.14 13.25 9.49
N GLY A 215 -16.02 13.51 10.17
CA GLY A 215 -16.06 14.28 11.39
C GLY A 215 -16.76 15.59 11.03
N GLU A 216 -17.90 15.83 11.65
CA GLU A 216 -18.59 17.10 11.62
C GLU A 216 -17.52 18.17 11.79
N VAL A 217 -17.24 18.90 10.73
CA VAL A 217 -16.50 20.15 10.81
C VAL A 217 -17.47 21.10 11.52
N GLU A 218 -17.37 21.18 12.86
CA GLU A 218 -17.95 22.28 13.59
C GLU A 218 -17.48 23.56 12.91
N GLY A 219 -18.43 24.28 12.35
CA GLY A 219 -18.21 25.58 11.76
C GLY A 219 -17.66 26.52 12.81
N GLU A 220 -16.35 26.76 12.81
CA GLU A 220 -15.78 27.92 13.49
C GLU A 220 -16.12 29.15 12.68
N ASP A 221 -16.91 29.94 13.32
CA ASP A 221 -17.40 31.26 12.97
C ASP A 221 -16.27 32.16 12.46
N GLU A 222 -16.37 32.62 11.21
CA GLU A 222 -15.53 33.68 10.66
C GLU A 222 -15.89 35.00 11.34
N SER A 223 -15.16 35.36 12.39
CA SER A 223 -15.06 36.75 12.79
C SER A 223 -13.72 37.07 13.42
N GLY A 224 -12.79 37.60 12.66
CA GLY A 224 -11.51 38.09 13.18
C GLY A 224 -10.53 38.48 12.08
N ALA A 225 -10.80 39.55 11.39
CA ALA A 225 -9.85 40.23 10.52
C ALA A 225 -8.61 40.69 11.31
N GLY A 226 -7.41 40.43 10.79
CA GLY A 226 -6.17 40.98 11.36
C GLY A 226 -4.91 40.51 10.66
N SER A 227 -4.58 41.15 9.55
CA SER A 227 -3.24 41.55 9.11
C SER A 227 -2.00 40.87 9.75
N ALA A 228 -1.30 40.05 8.95
CA ALA A 228 0.16 39.99 8.95
C ALA A 228 0.65 39.33 7.65
N SER A 229 0.83 40.15 6.63
CA SER A 229 1.63 39.83 5.45
C SER A 229 3.10 40.19 5.74
N ALA A 230 4.00 39.45 5.06
CA ALA A 230 5.42 39.71 4.89
C ALA A 230 6.37 39.16 5.97
N SER A 231 7.07 38.09 5.64
CA SER A 231 8.52 37.91 5.77
C SER A 231 8.93 36.43 5.78
N VAL A 232 8.99 35.76 4.64
CA VAL A 232 9.86 34.59 4.43
C VAL A 232 10.28 34.55 2.95
N ALA A 233 11.07 35.52 2.55
CA ALA A 233 11.72 35.52 1.24
C ALA A 233 13.03 36.32 1.28
N GLU A 234 13.90 36.03 2.27
CA GLU A 234 15.25 36.62 2.24
C GLU A 234 16.21 35.89 3.19
N GLU A 235 16.56 34.65 2.89
CA GLU A 235 17.72 33.97 3.47
C GLU A 235 18.19 32.75 2.64
N VAL A 236 18.39 32.93 1.33
CA VAL A 236 19.26 32.03 0.54
C VAL A 236 20.06 32.91 -0.43
N ARG A 237 20.98 33.72 0.13
CA ARG A 237 22.14 34.23 -0.59
C ARG A 237 23.21 34.59 0.42
N VAL A 238 24.41 34.09 0.13
CA VAL A 238 25.74 34.35 0.67
C VAL A 238 26.31 33.18 1.49
N GLY A 239 27.24 32.52 0.87
CA GLY A 239 28.21 31.56 1.42
C GLY A 239 29.06 31.03 0.27
N GLU A 240 30.11 31.78 -0.05
CA GLU A 240 31.23 31.42 -0.95
C GLU A 240 31.90 30.11 -0.56
#